data_11b3741471603c8be117d4ca0eab4001
#
_entry.id   11b3741471603c8be117d4ca0eab4001
#
_cell.length_a   1.000
_cell.length_b   1.000
_cell.length_c   1.000
_cell.angle_alpha   90.00
_cell.angle_beta   90.00
_cell.angle_gamma   90.00
#
_symmetry.space_group_name_H-M   'P 1'
#
loop_
_entity.id
_entity.type
_entity.pdbx_description
1 polymer ?
#
loop_
_entity_poly.entity_id
_entity_poly.type
_entity_poly.pdbx_seq_one_letter_code
_entity_poly.pdbx_strand_id
1 'polypeptide(L)'
;MKKLFLPLLLMVAMSANAAENPVLTIEGGQVQGVLADDHPDVFVYRGIPYAAPPIRENRWKAPQPVEPWKGVKICDTFGRPSYQAIQYTGGYYTEWGYGKEAAFSEDCLYLNVWTKAPGQVGKKLPVALWIHGGGYREGFGSEPEFDGQEWGAKDVVLVSINYRLGIFGFLCHPALAEESPNKVSGNYGILDQIEALKWIKKNIAQFGGDPDTVTIFGQSAGGGSVRTLCESPLARGLFHKAVIMSAQGLSIPNPNGGGMMGGRYSGGSIEDAANNAKKMFDWAGMTDLQKMRQASTETVFALPTIYQQYQQANSPQQQQGGFGGMMRMGMGYMPMIDGYVSVKSFDDATREGTLADVPYMIGFTLNDMGNMAPNIAEFCKVRAEKGGKAWAYEFARPLPDDGSHPEVTQRLRGAFHSSDLWFVFKSLKHCWRPWTKGDWDLSEKMLTAWTNFVKYSDPNGPKGGAWAPCTEQNPKFMVFKLDDKDVEASVFGDPEVAPQPNFGGFPGGGFPGGARPGAPGAPTR
;
A
#
# COMPACT_ATOMS: atom_id res chain seq x y z
N MET A 1 78.80 11.13 -23.10
CA MET A 1 77.64 11.94 -22.74
C MET A 1 76.38 11.24 -23.24
N LYS A 2 75.73 10.44 -22.39
CA LYS A 2 74.45 9.77 -22.72
C LYS A 2 73.33 10.63 -22.16
N LYS A 3 72.45 11.14 -23.03
CA LYS A 3 71.25 11.90 -22.65
C LYS A 3 70.16 10.92 -22.28
N LEU A 4 69.75 10.95 -20.99
CA LEU A 4 68.60 10.23 -20.49
C LEU A 4 67.31 11.03 -20.89
N PHE A 5 66.44 10.44 -21.70
CA PHE A 5 65.07 10.94 -21.92
C PHE A 5 64.17 10.29 -20.88
N LEU A 6 63.59 11.12 -20.03
CA LEU A 6 62.55 10.71 -19.07
C LEU A 6 61.18 10.99 -19.75
N PRO A 7 60.31 10.00 -19.91
CA PRO A 7 58.95 10.26 -20.40
C PRO A 7 58.09 10.84 -19.28
N LEU A 8 57.56 12.06 -19.52
CA LEU A 8 56.59 12.70 -18.67
C LEU A 8 55.22 11.98 -18.85
N LEU A 9 54.84 11.19 -17.84
CA LEU A 9 53.55 10.53 -17.79
C LEU A 9 52.49 11.57 -17.39
N LEU A 10 51.68 12.05 -18.35
CA LEU A 10 50.55 12.93 -18.10
C LEU A 10 49.44 12.06 -17.48
N MET A 11 49.29 12.12 -16.15
CA MET A 11 48.09 11.61 -15.48
C MET A 11 46.93 12.58 -15.78
N VAL A 12 46.06 12.21 -16.71
CA VAL A 12 44.74 12.81 -16.82
C VAL A 12 43.91 12.31 -15.65
N ALA A 13 43.83 13.14 -14.62
CA ALA A 13 42.84 12.91 -13.55
C ALA A 13 41.45 13.11 -14.19
N MET A 14 40.77 12.03 -14.50
CA MET A 14 39.35 12.05 -14.69
C MET A 14 38.71 12.38 -13.33
N SER A 15 38.40 13.67 -13.12
CA SER A 15 37.47 14.06 -12.07
C SER A 15 36.14 13.44 -12.43
N ALA A 16 35.78 12.34 -11.74
CA ALA A 16 34.41 11.90 -11.68
C ALA A 16 33.63 13.07 -11.08
N ASN A 17 32.91 13.82 -11.92
CA ASN A 17 31.92 14.75 -11.44
C ASN A 17 30.92 13.91 -10.63
N ALA A 18 30.99 13.99 -9.30
CA ALA A 18 29.89 13.57 -8.46
C ALA A 18 28.65 14.32 -8.98
N ALA A 19 27.60 13.59 -9.36
CA ALA A 19 26.39 14.21 -9.86
C ALA A 19 25.93 15.23 -8.81
N GLU A 20 25.86 16.50 -9.20
CA GLU A 20 25.34 17.53 -8.31
C GLU A 20 23.93 17.14 -7.89
N ASN A 21 23.68 17.11 -6.57
CA ASN A 21 22.36 16.86 -6.02
C ASN A 21 21.49 18.11 -6.21
N PRO A 22 20.58 18.14 -7.20
CA PRO A 22 19.91 19.38 -7.56
C PRO A 22 18.85 19.78 -6.53
N VAL A 23 18.72 21.08 -6.32
CA VAL A 23 17.56 21.66 -5.62
C VAL A 23 16.41 21.74 -6.61
N LEU A 24 15.28 21.09 -6.26
CA LEU A 24 14.06 21.08 -7.08
C LEU A 24 13.05 22.07 -6.51
N THR A 25 12.32 22.75 -7.39
CA THR A 25 11.18 23.60 -6.99
C THR A 25 9.88 22.88 -7.26
N ILE A 26 9.11 22.64 -6.20
CA ILE A 26 7.82 21.94 -6.23
C ILE A 26 6.75 22.79 -5.55
N GLU A 27 5.51 22.28 -5.53
CA GLU A 27 4.47 22.91 -4.72
C GLU A 27 4.86 22.94 -3.24
N GLY A 28 4.71 24.12 -2.64
CA GLY A 28 5.10 24.35 -1.25
C GLY A 28 6.51 24.93 -1.08
N GLY A 29 7.49 24.64 -1.94
CA GLY A 29 8.84 25.21 -1.82
C GLY A 29 9.94 24.44 -2.52
N GLN A 30 11.16 24.60 -2.03
CA GLN A 30 12.34 23.92 -2.60
C GLN A 30 12.70 22.67 -1.78
N VAL A 31 13.13 21.62 -2.48
CA VAL A 31 13.56 20.35 -1.87
C VAL A 31 14.90 19.91 -2.44
N GLN A 32 15.69 19.22 -1.61
CA GLN A 32 16.91 18.55 -2.01
C GLN A 32 16.94 17.15 -1.42
N GLY A 33 17.14 16.12 -2.24
CA GLY A 33 17.23 14.73 -1.81
C GLY A 33 18.64 14.33 -1.37
N VAL A 34 18.85 13.04 -1.25
CA VAL A 34 20.16 12.42 -1.02
C VAL A 34 20.37 11.27 -2.02
N LEU A 35 21.60 10.80 -2.17
CA LEU A 35 21.88 9.59 -2.95
C LEU A 35 21.34 8.36 -2.23
N ALA A 36 20.88 7.38 -2.99
CA ALA A 36 20.53 6.07 -2.46
C ALA A 36 21.79 5.30 -2.05
N ASP A 37 21.63 4.38 -1.09
CA ASP A 37 22.77 3.72 -0.45
C ASP A 37 23.55 2.80 -1.41
N ASP A 38 22.85 2.03 -2.27
CA ASP A 38 23.51 1.04 -3.16
C ASP A 38 23.59 1.49 -4.62
N HIS A 39 22.91 2.55 -4.99
CA HIS A 39 22.84 3.07 -6.36
C HIS A 39 23.29 4.53 -6.42
N PRO A 40 24.57 4.81 -6.71
CA PRO A 40 25.14 6.15 -6.67
C PRO A 40 24.59 7.10 -7.76
N ASP A 41 23.74 6.60 -8.65
CA ASP A 41 23.03 7.36 -9.68
C ASP A 41 21.52 7.51 -9.40
N VAL A 42 21.04 6.96 -8.28
CA VAL A 42 19.65 7.10 -7.82
C VAL A 42 19.59 8.09 -6.66
N PHE A 43 18.71 9.07 -6.77
CA PHE A 43 18.41 10.02 -5.71
C PHE A 43 17.12 9.64 -5.01
N VAL A 44 17.10 9.82 -3.68
CA VAL A 44 15.91 9.64 -2.87
C VAL A 44 15.54 10.94 -2.16
N TYR A 45 14.26 11.30 -2.23
CA TYR A 45 13.65 12.43 -1.55
C TYR A 45 12.66 11.87 -0.54
N ARG A 46 13.01 11.90 0.74
CA ARG A 46 12.23 11.34 1.84
C ARG A 46 11.40 12.42 2.52
N GLY A 47 10.14 12.12 2.84
CA GLY A 47 9.31 12.98 3.67
C GLY A 47 8.88 14.31 3.03
N ILE A 48 8.55 14.32 1.74
CA ILE A 48 7.95 15.48 1.08
C ILE A 48 6.48 15.58 1.50
N PRO A 49 6.02 16.71 2.08
CA PRO A 49 4.60 16.90 2.35
C PRO A 49 3.83 17.08 1.04
N TYR A 50 2.72 16.35 0.88
CA TYR A 50 1.84 16.48 -0.29
C TYR A 50 0.48 17.11 0.05
N ALA A 51 0.22 17.35 1.34
CA ALA A 51 -0.91 18.08 1.85
C ALA A 51 -0.56 18.73 3.20
N ALA A 52 -1.38 19.67 3.67
CA ALA A 52 -1.25 20.23 5.01
C ALA A 52 -1.51 19.16 6.08
N PRO A 53 -0.90 19.28 7.28
CA PRO A 53 -1.12 18.35 8.37
C PRO A 53 -2.61 18.18 8.70
N PRO A 54 -3.16 16.94 8.71
CA PRO A 54 -4.57 16.68 8.98
C PRO A 54 -4.86 16.63 10.50
N ILE A 55 -4.40 17.63 11.21
CA ILE A 55 -4.51 17.76 12.68
C ILE A 55 -5.53 18.83 13.07
N ARG A 56 -6.05 18.76 14.30
CA ARG A 56 -6.95 19.76 14.87
C ARG A 56 -8.12 20.09 13.94
N GLU A 57 -8.18 21.32 13.43
CA GLU A 57 -9.26 21.81 12.54
C GLU A 57 -9.31 21.05 11.21
N ASN A 58 -8.19 20.45 10.77
CA ASN A 58 -8.10 19.64 9.56
C ASN A 58 -8.39 18.15 9.81
N ARG A 59 -8.49 17.71 11.08
CA ARG A 59 -8.87 16.34 11.40
C ARG A 59 -10.23 16.03 10.78
N TRP A 60 -10.31 14.91 10.02
CA TRP A 60 -11.49 14.46 9.28
C TRP A 60 -12.03 15.49 8.26
N LYS A 61 -11.13 16.23 7.62
CA LYS A 61 -11.42 16.96 6.39
C LYS A 61 -10.72 16.30 5.19
N ALA A 62 -11.18 16.61 3.99
CA ALA A 62 -10.40 16.35 2.79
C ALA A 62 -8.99 16.96 2.91
N PRO A 63 -7.96 16.41 2.26
CA PRO A 63 -6.62 17.00 2.27
C PRO A 63 -6.67 18.48 1.91
N GLN A 64 -5.94 19.29 2.68
CA GLN A 64 -5.82 20.73 2.44
C GLN A 64 -4.53 21.03 1.69
N PRO A 65 -4.43 22.15 0.95
CA PRO A 65 -3.22 22.51 0.23
C PRO A 65 -1.98 22.51 1.12
N VAL A 66 -0.84 22.12 0.56
CA VAL A 66 0.45 22.13 1.25
C VAL A 66 0.77 23.53 1.79
N GLU A 67 1.22 23.60 3.03
CA GLU A 67 1.70 24.85 3.63
C GLU A 67 3.07 25.21 3.04
N PRO A 68 3.22 26.42 2.45
CA PRO A 68 4.49 26.83 1.87
C PRO A 68 5.59 26.98 2.92
N TRP A 69 6.82 26.55 2.57
CA TRP A 69 7.99 26.73 3.41
C TRP A 69 9.05 27.62 2.75
N LYS A 70 9.93 28.22 3.59
CA LYS A 70 11.06 29.02 3.12
C LYS A 70 12.34 28.21 3.11
N GLY A 71 13.23 28.52 2.17
CA GLY A 71 14.51 27.85 2.01
C GLY A 71 14.38 26.45 1.39
N VAL A 72 15.46 25.70 1.43
CA VAL A 72 15.55 24.35 0.87
C VAL A 72 15.27 23.33 1.99
N LYS A 73 14.23 22.51 1.82
CA LYS A 73 13.97 21.35 2.69
C LYS A 73 14.90 20.21 2.26
N ILE A 74 15.78 19.78 3.15
CA ILE A 74 16.57 18.56 2.96
C ILE A 74 15.67 17.36 3.22
N CYS A 75 15.47 16.52 2.19
CA CYS A 75 14.59 15.37 2.19
C CYS A 75 15.40 14.08 2.41
N ASP A 76 16.10 14.00 3.53
CA ASP A 76 16.96 12.88 3.96
C ASP A 76 16.29 11.96 4.98
N THR A 77 15.17 12.39 5.56
CA THR A 77 14.45 11.69 6.62
C THR A 77 13.00 11.44 6.20
N PHE A 78 12.52 10.22 6.42
CA PHE A 78 11.12 9.86 6.15
C PHE A 78 10.14 10.65 7.02
N GLY A 79 8.99 11.00 6.44
CA GLY A 79 7.89 11.61 7.18
C GLY A 79 7.26 10.61 8.16
N ARG A 80 6.65 11.15 9.22
CA ARG A 80 6.00 10.31 10.25
C ARG A 80 4.85 9.50 9.64
N PRO A 81 4.75 8.18 9.97
CA PRO A 81 3.59 7.39 9.61
C PRO A 81 2.30 7.86 10.30
N SER A 82 1.15 7.49 9.72
CA SER A 82 -0.16 7.71 10.35
C SER A 82 -0.21 7.10 11.75
N TYR A 83 -0.95 7.75 12.66
CA TYR A 83 -1.08 7.26 14.04
C TYR A 83 -1.74 5.87 14.05
N GLN A 84 -1.03 4.89 14.61
CA GLN A 84 -1.38 3.48 14.57
C GLN A 84 -0.77 2.72 15.74
N ALA A 85 -1.17 1.45 15.94
CA ALA A 85 -0.52 0.52 16.84
C ALA A 85 -0.02 -0.68 16.03
N ILE A 86 1.27 -0.98 16.15
CA ILE A 86 1.92 -2.09 15.47
C ILE A 86 2.18 -3.23 16.43
N GLN A 87 1.86 -4.46 16.01
CA GLN A 87 2.25 -5.67 16.70
C GLN A 87 3.63 -6.13 16.23
N TYR A 88 4.67 -5.82 16.99
CA TYR A 88 6.06 -6.13 16.64
C TYR A 88 6.46 -7.60 16.82
N THR A 89 5.63 -8.44 17.40
CA THR A 89 5.94 -9.85 17.64
C THR A 89 4.80 -10.74 17.17
N GLY A 90 5.13 -11.76 16.37
CA GLY A 90 4.16 -12.74 15.87
C GLY A 90 3.28 -12.27 14.71
N GLY A 91 3.41 -11.01 14.27
CA GLY A 91 2.75 -10.44 13.09
C GLY A 91 3.74 -10.19 11.94
N TYR A 92 3.29 -9.53 10.89
CA TYR A 92 4.12 -9.21 9.72
C TYR A 92 5.37 -8.40 10.08
N TYR A 93 5.30 -7.52 11.07
CA TYR A 93 6.45 -6.72 11.54
C TYR A 93 7.55 -7.53 12.23
N THR A 94 7.30 -8.78 12.60
CA THR A 94 8.35 -9.74 12.97
C THR A 94 9.24 -10.07 11.78
N GLU A 95 8.63 -10.23 10.61
CA GLU A 95 9.30 -10.48 9.34
C GLU A 95 10.11 -9.26 8.89
N TRP A 96 9.52 -8.08 8.99
CA TRP A 96 10.07 -6.86 8.43
C TRP A 96 11.13 -6.20 9.31
N GLY A 97 11.39 -6.74 10.51
CA GLY A 97 12.49 -6.29 11.35
C GLY A 97 12.38 -4.84 11.84
N TYR A 98 11.17 -4.31 11.91
CA TYR A 98 10.94 -2.92 12.22
C TYR A 98 11.40 -2.57 13.63
N GLY A 99 12.25 -1.54 13.74
CA GLY A 99 12.61 -0.93 15.01
C GLY A 99 11.40 -0.35 15.72
N LYS A 100 11.35 -0.45 17.04
CA LYS A 100 10.26 0.03 17.91
C LYS A 100 10.10 1.57 17.93
N GLU A 101 10.77 2.29 17.04
CA GLU A 101 11.05 3.72 17.15
C GLU A 101 10.25 4.61 16.19
N ALA A 102 9.32 4.08 15.41
CA ALA A 102 8.51 4.91 14.53
C ALA A 102 7.59 5.82 15.35
N ALA A 103 7.84 7.12 15.29
CA ALA A 103 6.99 8.12 15.93
C ALA A 103 5.72 8.35 15.08
N PHE A 104 4.66 7.63 15.36
CA PHE A 104 3.37 7.78 14.69
C PHE A 104 2.71 9.14 14.99
N SER A 105 2.03 9.71 14.00
CA SER A 105 1.41 11.03 14.11
C SER A 105 0.17 11.14 13.23
N GLU A 106 -0.76 12.03 13.58
CA GLU A 106 -1.78 12.48 12.64
C GLU A 106 -1.17 13.35 11.52
N ASP A 107 -0.08 14.07 11.79
CA ASP A 107 0.74 14.74 10.79
C ASP A 107 1.55 13.69 10.03
N CYS A 108 0.95 13.10 8.99
CA CYS A 108 1.45 11.93 8.29
C CYS A 108 1.41 12.02 6.76
N LEU A 109 0.87 13.10 6.17
CA LEU A 109 0.66 13.20 4.73
C LEU A 109 1.94 13.53 3.97
N TYR A 110 2.84 12.55 3.96
CA TYR A 110 4.15 12.61 3.34
C TYR A 110 4.32 11.54 2.27
N LEU A 111 5.13 11.84 1.26
CA LEU A 111 5.54 10.91 0.21
C LEU A 111 7.07 10.88 0.09
N ASN A 112 7.55 9.82 -0.58
CA ASN A 112 8.96 9.63 -0.89
C ASN A 112 9.10 9.41 -2.39
N VAL A 113 10.22 9.87 -2.98
CA VAL A 113 10.48 9.74 -4.42
C VAL A 113 11.88 9.20 -4.64
N TRP A 114 12.01 8.14 -5.43
CA TRP A 114 13.29 7.61 -5.94
C TRP A 114 13.39 7.86 -7.44
N THR A 115 14.49 8.42 -7.90
CA THR A 115 14.69 8.76 -9.31
C THR A 115 16.15 8.84 -9.71
N LYS A 116 16.47 8.56 -10.98
CA LYS A 116 17.77 8.84 -11.60
C LYS A 116 17.85 10.20 -12.30
N ALA A 117 16.75 10.92 -12.42
CA ALA A 117 16.68 12.09 -13.29
C ALA A 117 16.17 13.35 -12.57
N PRO A 118 16.65 13.67 -11.34
CA PRO A 118 16.21 14.88 -10.65
C PRO A 118 16.62 16.13 -11.45
N GLY A 119 15.70 17.11 -11.57
CA GLY A 119 15.89 18.33 -12.34
C GLY A 119 15.78 18.16 -13.87
N GLN A 120 15.67 16.94 -14.37
CA GLN A 120 15.59 16.66 -15.82
C GLN A 120 14.13 16.60 -16.30
N VAL A 121 13.43 17.73 -16.28
CA VAL A 121 11.99 17.86 -16.57
C VAL A 121 11.56 17.20 -17.90
N GLY A 122 12.42 17.16 -18.90
CA GLY A 122 12.15 16.56 -20.21
C GLY A 122 12.45 15.07 -20.31
N LYS A 123 12.95 14.41 -19.26
CA LYS A 123 13.37 13.00 -19.29
C LYS A 123 12.21 12.02 -19.47
N LYS A 124 11.05 12.33 -18.89
CA LYS A 124 9.80 11.57 -19.02
C LYS A 124 9.93 10.10 -18.63
N LEU A 125 10.55 9.81 -17.49
CA LEU A 125 10.57 8.47 -16.92
C LEU A 125 9.15 8.07 -16.50
N PRO A 126 8.72 6.81 -16.72
CA PRO A 126 7.45 6.32 -16.21
C PRO A 126 7.43 6.34 -14.68
N VAL A 127 6.24 6.57 -14.11
CA VAL A 127 6.04 6.75 -12.67
C VAL A 127 5.26 5.58 -12.11
N ALA A 128 5.66 5.09 -10.94
CA ALA A 128 4.93 4.10 -10.17
C ALA A 128 4.59 4.67 -8.78
N LEU A 129 3.31 4.68 -8.42
CA LEU A 129 2.82 5.07 -7.09
C LEU A 129 2.52 3.83 -6.28
N TRP A 130 3.29 3.60 -5.21
CA TRP A 130 3.06 2.55 -4.23
C TRP A 130 2.10 2.98 -3.14
N ILE A 131 1.07 2.15 -2.90
CA ILE A 131 0.09 2.30 -1.82
C ILE A 131 0.20 1.08 -0.91
N HIS A 132 0.68 1.28 0.31
CA HIS A 132 0.92 0.20 1.27
C HIS A 132 -0.37 -0.46 1.78
N GLY A 133 -0.24 -1.68 2.26
CA GLY A 133 -1.31 -2.47 2.87
C GLY A 133 -1.53 -2.18 4.35
N GLY A 134 -1.83 -3.25 5.12
CA GLY A 134 -2.01 -3.17 6.58
C GLY A 134 -3.45 -3.00 7.04
N GLY A 135 -4.43 -3.46 6.24
CA GLY A 135 -5.85 -3.52 6.63
C GLY A 135 -6.48 -2.16 6.90
N TYR A 136 -5.96 -1.08 6.32
CA TYR A 136 -6.35 0.32 6.58
C TYR A 136 -6.14 0.77 8.04
N ARG A 137 -5.37 0.04 8.84
CA ARG A 137 -5.14 0.29 10.27
C ARG A 137 -3.69 0.49 10.63
N GLU A 138 -2.79 -0.12 9.87
CA GLU A 138 -1.35 -0.10 10.08
C GLU A 138 -0.63 -0.01 8.74
N GLY A 139 0.66 0.22 8.75
CA GLY A 139 1.49 0.33 7.56
C GLY A 139 1.92 1.76 7.24
N PHE A 140 2.93 1.88 6.40
CA PHE A 140 3.45 3.16 5.93
C PHE A 140 4.39 2.99 4.72
N GLY A 141 4.56 4.06 3.97
CA GLY A 141 5.28 4.06 2.70
C GLY A 141 6.81 3.94 2.80
N SER A 142 7.37 3.87 4.00
CA SER A 142 8.81 3.76 4.27
C SER A 142 9.21 2.46 4.97
N GLU A 143 8.38 1.42 4.90
CA GLU A 143 8.75 0.10 5.38
C GLU A 143 9.93 -0.46 4.57
N PRO A 144 10.87 -1.23 5.20
CA PRO A 144 12.11 -1.66 4.56
C PRO A 144 11.94 -2.43 3.26
N GLU A 145 10.84 -3.19 3.14
CA GLU A 145 10.50 -3.93 1.92
C GLU A 145 10.16 -3.02 0.74
N PHE A 146 9.78 -1.75 0.99
CA PHE A 146 9.40 -0.79 -0.04
C PHE A 146 10.54 0.13 -0.48
N ASP A 147 11.79 -0.23 -0.20
CA ASP A 147 12.95 0.54 -0.68
C ASP A 147 12.93 0.64 -2.21
N GLY A 148 12.82 1.88 -2.69
CA GLY A 148 12.60 2.14 -4.12
C GLY A 148 13.86 2.27 -4.97
N GLN A 149 15.05 2.09 -4.40
CA GLN A 149 16.29 2.33 -5.13
C GLN A 149 16.48 1.41 -6.34
N GLU A 150 16.07 0.14 -6.24
CA GLU A 150 16.12 -0.81 -7.35
C GLU A 150 15.16 -0.41 -8.49
N TRP A 151 14.00 0.16 -8.16
CA TRP A 151 13.08 0.72 -9.15
C TRP A 151 13.68 1.93 -9.86
N GLY A 152 14.29 2.85 -9.09
CA GLY A 152 15.06 3.97 -9.64
C GLY A 152 16.15 3.49 -10.59
N ALA A 153 16.90 2.45 -10.20
CA ALA A 153 17.95 1.83 -11.01
C ALA A 153 17.42 1.24 -12.34
N LYS A 154 16.14 0.88 -12.40
CA LYS A 154 15.43 0.43 -13.61
C LYS A 154 14.78 1.58 -14.42
N ASP A 155 15.17 2.84 -14.22
CA ASP A 155 14.59 4.01 -14.91
C ASP A 155 13.06 4.15 -14.72
N VAL A 156 12.57 3.92 -13.52
CA VAL A 156 11.21 4.19 -13.08
C VAL A 156 11.27 5.17 -11.92
N VAL A 157 10.49 6.24 -11.95
CA VAL A 157 10.31 7.09 -10.78
C VAL A 157 9.34 6.39 -9.83
N LEU A 158 9.86 5.89 -8.70
CA LEU A 158 9.00 5.32 -7.67
C LEU A 158 8.57 6.40 -6.69
N VAL A 159 7.28 6.42 -6.37
CA VAL A 159 6.69 7.24 -5.32
C VAL A 159 6.03 6.31 -4.31
N SER A 160 6.34 6.44 -3.03
CA SER A 160 5.59 5.78 -1.95
C SER A 160 4.92 6.82 -1.07
N ILE A 161 3.76 6.51 -0.52
CA ILE A 161 2.97 7.45 0.27
C ILE A 161 2.57 6.89 1.62
N ASN A 162 2.45 7.80 2.61
CA ASN A 162 1.60 7.58 3.76
C ASN A 162 0.20 8.15 3.47
N TYR A 163 -0.82 7.58 4.09
CA TYR A 163 -2.20 8.08 4.07
C TYR A 163 -2.85 7.85 5.43
N ARG A 164 -3.89 8.58 5.76
CA ARG A 164 -4.57 8.43 7.06
C ARG A 164 -5.20 7.05 7.20
N LEU A 165 -5.04 6.46 8.37
CA LEU A 165 -5.46 5.11 8.72
C LEU A 165 -6.52 5.10 9.82
N GLY A 166 -7.22 3.98 9.97
CA GLY A 166 -8.15 3.71 11.05
C GLY A 166 -9.20 4.81 11.21
N ILE A 167 -9.46 5.18 12.44
CA ILE A 167 -10.45 6.23 12.78
C ILE A 167 -10.10 7.59 12.18
N PHE A 168 -8.81 7.89 11.95
CA PHE A 168 -8.40 9.16 11.35
C PHE A 168 -8.63 9.22 9.84
N GLY A 169 -8.56 8.06 9.16
CA GLY A 169 -8.71 7.95 7.71
C GLY A 169 -10.11 7.58 7.23
N PHE A 170 -10.93 6.94 8.08
CA PHE A 170 -12.16 6.29 7.61
C PHE A 170 -13.37 6.46 8.56
N LEU A 171 -13.36 7.46 9.44
CA LEU A 171 -14.48 7.74 10.32
C LEU A 171 -15.69 8.28 9.53
N CYS A 172 -16.79 7.54 9.51
CA CYS A 172 -18.10 8.04 9.10
C CYS A 172 -18.79 8.64 10.33
N HIS A 173 -19.30 9.89 10.23
CA HIS A 173 -20.03 10.54 11.31
C HIS A 173 -21.00 11.57 10.75
N PRO A 174 -22.26 11.67 11.26
CA PRO A 174 -23.27 12.57 10.70
C PRO A 174 -22.84 14.03 10.66
N ALA A 175 -22.25 14.55 11.74
CA ALA A 175 -21.80 15.93 11.82
C ALA A 175 -20.65 16.23 10.84
N LEU A 176 -19.79 15.26 10.54
CA LEU A 176 -18.74 15.39 9.50
C LEU A 176 -19.34 15.42 8.11
N ALA A 177 -20.38 14.61 7.85
CA ALA A 177 -21.10 14.63 6.59
C ALA A 177 -21.87 15.95 6.41
N GLU A 178 -22.45 16.51 7.48
CA GLU A 178 -23.13 17.80 7.45
C GLU A 178 -22.18 18.96 7.14
N GLU A 179 -20.98 18.96 7.74
CA GLU A 179 -19.93 19.96 7.49
C GLU A 179 -19.37 19.85 6.05
N SER A 180 -19.29 18.64 5.49
CA SER A 180 -18.71 18.40 4.18
C SER A 180 -19.50 19.08 3.06
N PRO A 181 -18.83 19.78 2.11
CA PRO A 181 -19.51 20.34 0.94
C PRO A 181 -20.26 19.28 0.12
N ASN A 182 -19.76 18.05 0.10
CA ASN A 182 -20.31 16.93 -0.67
C ASN A 182 -21.27 16.06 0.16
N LYS A 183 -21.56 16.44 1.42
CA LYS A 183 -22.48 15.75 2.33
C LYS A 183 -22.10 14.28 2.62
N VAL A 184 -20.80 13.96 2.53
CA VAL A 184 -20.22 12.65 2.83
C VAL A 184 -19.17 12.74 3.93
N SER A 185 -18.93 11.63 4.63
CA SER A 185 -17.84 11.45 5.61
C SER A 185 -17.25 10.05 5.49
N GLY A 186 -16.06 9.84 5.99
CA GLY A 186 -15.26 8.64 5.75
C GLY A 186 -14.34 8.85 4.54
N ASN A 187 -13.74 7.80 4.03
CA ASN A 187 -12.88 7.79 2.84
C ASN A 187 -11.77 8.86 2.79
N TYR A 188 -11.39 9.48 3.94
CA TYR A 188 -10.34 10.51 3.97
C TYR A 188 -8.99 9.93 3.55
N GLY A 189 -8.69 8.66 3.91
CA GLY A 189 -7.50 7.97 3.45
C GLY A 189 -7.46 7.76 1.93
N ILE A 190 -8.61 7.54 1.28
CA ILE A 190 -8.69 7.49 -0.20
C ILE A 190 -8.52 8.89 -0.80
N LEU A 191 -9.10 9.92 -0.19
CA LEU A 191 -8.88 11.30 -0.61
C LEU A 191 -7.40 11.70 -0.51
N ASP A 192 -6.68 11.22 0.51
CA ASP A 192 -5.22 11.42 0.64
C ASP A 192 -4.47 10.82 -0.54
N GLN A 193 -4.83 9.59 -0.95
CA GLN A 193 -4.24 8.91 -2.11
C GLN A 193 -4.54 9.66 -3.42
N ILE A 194 -5.75 10.17 -3.57
CA ILE A 194 -6.13 11.01 -4.73
C ILE A 194 -5.32 12.31 -4.73
N GLU A 195 -5.11 12.93 -3.57
CA GLU A 195 -4.29 14.15 -3.47
C GLU A 195 -2.82 13.89 -3.81
N ALA A 196 -2.28 12.74 -3.38
CA ALA A 196 -0.93 12.31 -3.80
C ALA A 196 -0.83 12.13 -5.33
N LEU A 197 -1.86 11.59 -5.98
CA LEU A 197 -1.92 11.50 -7.44
C LEU A 197 -1.97 12.89 -8.10
N LYS A 198 -2.70 13.83 -7.55
CA LYS A 198 -2.71 15.23 -8.03
C LYS A 198 -1.34 15.89 -7.82
N TRP A 199 -0.70 15.62 -6.68
CA TRP A 199 0.66 16.09 -6.42
C TRP A 199 1.64 15.54 -7.48
N ILE A 200 1.56 14.24 -7.82
CA ILE A 200 2.35 13.62 -8.90
C ILE A 200 2.10 14.36 -10.22
N LYS A 201 0.83 14.55 -10.59
CA LYS A 201 0.47 15.26 -11.83
C LYS A 201 1.11 16.63 -11.93
N LYS A 202 1.23 17.34 -10.81
CA LYS A 202 1.74 18.72 -10.75
C LYS A 202 3.26 18.77 -10.67
N ASN A 203 3.91 17.85 -9.95
CA ASN A 203 5.30 18.02 -9.52
C ASN A 203 6.27 16.99 -10.09
N ILE A 204 5.83 15.82 -10.54
CA ILE A 204 6.73 14.68 -10.80
C ILE A 204 7.71 14.95 -11.95
N ALA A 205 7.40 15.88 -12.85
CA ALA A 205 8.31 16.31 -13.91
C ALA A 205 9.61 16.89 -13.36
N GLN A 206 9.59 17.52 -12.19
CA GLN A 206 10.81 18.02 -11.51
C GLN A 206 11.76 16.88 -11.12
N PHE A 207 11.22 15.68 -10.93
CA PHE A 207 11.96 14.45 -10.63
C PHE A 207 12.28 13.65 -11.90
N GLY A 208 12.08 14.22 -13.09
CA GLY A 208 12.27 13.56 -14.38
C GLY A 208 11.17 12.59 -14.77
N GLY A 209 10.07 12.50 -14.00
CA GLY A 209 8.94 11.62 -14.26
C GLY A 209 7.96 12.17 -15.30
N ASP A 210 7.20 11.28 -15.94
CA ASP A 210 6.12 11.63 -16.86
C ASP A 210 4.76 11.58 -16.13
N PRO A 211 4.10 12.73 -15.91
CA PRO A 211 2.80 12.78 -15.28
C PRO A 211 1.68 12.10 -16.09
N ASP A 212 1.93 11.79 -17.36
CA ASP A 212 1.01 11.10 -18.27
C ASP A 212 1.30 9.60 -18.40
N THR A 213 2.24 9.07 -17.61
CA THR A 213 2.59 7.64 -17.57
C THR A 213 2.70 7.17 -16.12
N VAL A 214 1.60 7.25 -15.38
CA VAL A 214 1.51 6.89 -13.95
C VAL A 214 0.86 5.52 -13.80
N THR A 215 1.51 4.62 -13.06
CA THR A 215 0.95 3.33 -12.64
C THR A 215 0.68 3.37 -11.14
N ILE A 216 -0.52 3.03 -10.72
CA ILE A 216 -0.82 2.80 -9.30
C ILE A 216 -0.66 1.32 -8.98
N PHE A 217 -0.02 1.00 -7.86
CA PHE A 217 0.09 -0.37 -7.40
C PHE A 217 0.04 -0.47 -5.88
N GLY A 218 -0.51 -1.57 -5.37
CA GLY A 218 -0.65 -1.77 -3.94
C GLY A 218 -1.02 -3.20 -3.60
N GLN A 219 -0.72 -3.61 -2.37
CA GLN A 219 -0.93 -4.95 -1.88
C GLN A 219 -1.93 -4.96 -0.71
N SER A 220 -2.75 -6.02 -0.58
CA SER A 220 -3.72 -6.14 0.52
C SER A 220 -4.70 -4.94 0.56
N ALA A 221 -4.78 -4.21 1.66
CA ALA A 221 -5.55 -2.96 1.74
C ALA A 221 -5.09 -1.91 0.72
N GLY A 222 -3.78 -1.85 0.38
CA GLY A 222 -3.28 -1.03 -0.71
C GLY A 222 -3.82 -1.46 -2.07
N GLY A 223 -3.90 -2.77 -2.33
CA GLY A 223 -4.60 -3.32 -3.50
C GLY A 223 -6.10 -3.01 -3.50
N GLY A 224 -6.74 -3.03 -2.32
CA GLY A 224 -8.11 -2.56 -2.13
C GLY A 224 -8.26 -1.07 -2.44
N SER A 225 -7.28 -0.25 -2.05
CA SER A 225 -7.21 1.16 -2.42
C SER A 225 -7.10 1.35 -3.95
N VAL A 226 -6.24 0.56 -4.62
CA VAL A 226 -6.14 0.57 -6.09
C VAL A 226 -7.50 0.25 -6.72
N ARG A 227 -8.23 -0.76 -6.21
CA ARG A 227 -9.59 -1.08 -6.68
C ARG A 227 -10.53 0.11 -6.53
N THR A 228 -10.53 0.78 -5.36
CA THR A 228 -11.35 1.97 -5.10
C THR A 228 -10.97 3.13 -6.01
N LEU A 229 -9.68 3.39 -6.24
CA LEU A 229 -9.22 4.43 -7.16
C LEU A 229 -9.64 4.15 -8.62
N CYS A 230 -9.64 2.87 -9.03
CA CYS A 230 -10.07 2.47 -10.37
C CYS A 230 -11.56 2.71 -10.64
N GLU A 231 -12.42 2.69 -9.62
CA GLU A 231 -13.85 2.98 -9.77
C GLU A 231 -14.20 4.44 -9.47
N SER A 232 -13.34 5.14 -8.70
CA SER A 232 -13.59 6.52 -8.26
C SER A 232 -13.58 7.53 -9.42
N PRO A 233 -14.62 8.34 -9.59
CA PRO A 233 -14.61 9.42 -10.58
C PRO A 233 -13.57 10.50 -10.29
N LEU A 234 -13.16 10.67 -9.02
CA LEU A 234 -12.18 11.68 -8.60
C LEU A 234 -10.75 11.34 -8.99
N ALA A 235 -10.47 10.06 -9.27
CA ALA A 235 -9.14 9.60 -9.67
C ALA A 235 -8.98 9.47 -11.21
N ARG A 236 -10.04 9.72 -11.98
CA ARG A 236 -10.02 9.60 -13.44
C ARG A 236 -8.97 10.52 -14.08
N GLY A 237 -8.14 9.94 -14.96
CA GLY A 237 -7.08 10.67 -15.67
C GLY A 237 -5.87 11.02 -14.82
N LEU A 238 -5.79 10.56 -13.55
CA LEU A 238 -4.62 10.73 -12.70
C LEU A 238 -3.65 9.54 -12.77
N PHE A 239 -4.08 8.39 -13.31
CA PHE A 239 -3.24 7.22 -13.54
C PHE A 239 -3.60 6.54 -14.85
N HIS A 240 -2.70 5.70 -15.36
CA HIS A 240 -2.73 5.11 -16.71
C HIS A 240 -2.59 3.59 -16.73
N LYS A 241 -2.24 2.98 -15.59
CA LYS A 241 -2.12 1.53 -15.37
C LYS A 241 -2.40 1.22 -13.91
N ALA A 242 -2.82 -0.01 -13.61
CA ALA A 242 -3.09 -0.44 -12.25
C ALA A 242 -2.56 -1.86 -11.99
N VAL A 243 -1.93 -2.06 -10.82
CA VAL A 243 -1.50 -3.38 -10.33
C VAL A 243 -2.18 -3.65 -8.99
N ILE A 244 -2.94 -4.73 -8.93
CA ILE A 244 -3.71 -5.16 -7.76
C ILE A 244 -3.06 -6.41 -7.19
N MET A 245 -2.45 -6.31 -6.01
CA MET A 245 -1.71 -7.41 -5.38
C MET A 245 -2.46 -7.91 -4.15
N SER A 246 -2.81 -9.22 -4.12
CA SER A 246 -3.46 -9.88 -2.96
C SER A 246 -4.70 -9.14 -2.43
N ALA A 247 -5.54 -8.64 -3.32
CA ALA A 247 -6.77 -7.92 -2.96
C ALA A 247 -8.02 -8.42 -3.71
N GLN A 248 -7.99 -9.66 -4.13
CA GLN A 248 -9.01 -10.39 -4.89
C GLN A 248 -9.30 -9.81 -6.30
N GLY A 249 -9.90 -10.66 -7.14
CA GLY A 249 -10.55 -10.28 -8.40
C GLY A 249 -12.05 -9.99 -8.21
N LEU A 250 -12.87 -10.44 -9.14
CA LEU A 250 -14.33 -10.33 -9.04
C LEU A 250 -14.92 -11.42 -8.15
N SER A 251 -15.94 -11.08 -7.40
CA SER A 251 -16.71 -12.07 -6.65
C SER A 251 -17.49 -12.97 -7.61
N ILE A 252 -17.31 -14.29 -7.44
CA ILE A 252 -18.10 -15.30 -8.14
C ILE A 252 -19.30 -15.63 -7.27
N PRO A 253 -20.55 -15.53 -7.79
CA PRO A 253 -21.72 -15.94 -7.04
C PRO A 253 -21.58 -17.42 -6.62
N ASN A 254 -21.57 -17.69 -5.32
CA ASN A 254 -21.59 -19.05 -4.80
C ASN A 254 -23.04 -19.44 -4.48
N PRO A 255 -23.64 -20.38 -5.22
CA PRO A 255 -25.02 -20.82 -4.97
C PRO A 255 -25.21 -21.45 -3.58
N ASN A 256 -24.12 -21.86 -2.91
CA ASN A 256 -24.16 -22.48 -1.58
C ASN A 256 -23.87 -21.48 -0.43
N GLY A 257 -23.83 -20.18 -0.68
CA GLY A 257 -23.82 -19.14 0.35
C GLY A 257 -22.55 -19.03 1.20
N GLY A 258 -21.46 -19.72 0.85
CA GLY A 258 -20.21 -19.75 1.62
C GLY A 258 -19.03 -19.07 0.94
N GLY A 259 -19.08 -17.78 0.69
CA GLY A 259 -17.96 -16.99 0.18
C GLY A 259 -17.37 -16.10 1.26
N MET A 260 -16.19 -16.43 1.78
CA MET A 260 -15.61 -15.78 2.97
C MET A 260 -15.04 -14.39 2.72
N MET A 261 -15.10 -13.81 1.52
CA MET A 261 -14.79 -12.41 1.16
C MET A 261 -15.38 -11.99 -0.20
N GLY A 262 -16.50 -12.55 -0.58
CA GLY A 262 -17.19 -12.18 -1.81
C GLY A 262 -17.94 -10.86 -1.69
N GLY A 263 -17.49 -9.82 -2.37
CA GLY A 263 -18.28 -8.77 -2.96
C GLY A 263 -19.04 -7.77 -2.09
N ARG A 264 -19.01 -7.94 -0.78
CA ARG A 264 -19.44 -6.90 0.16
C ARG A 264 -18.34 -6.74 1.19
N TYR A 265 -17.65 -5.62 1.19
CA TYR A 265 -17.07 -5.09 2.40
C TYR A 265 -18.25 -4.84 3.36
N SER A 266 -18.67 -5.88 4.09
CA SER A 266 -19.89 -5.87 4.89
C SER A 266 -19.65 -5.21 6.25
N GLY A 267 -19.19 -3.97 6.21
CA GLY A 267 -19.21 -3.08 7.38
C GLY A 267 -20.58 -2.48 7.68
N GLY A 268 -21.69 -3.03 7.15
CA GLY A 268 -22.99 -2.39 7.23
C GLY A 268 -23.14 -1.24 6.22
N SER A 269 -24.22 -0.47 6.32
CA SER A 269 -24.38 0.74 5.54
C SER A 269 -23.51 1.87 6.08
N ILE A 270 -23.20 2.86 5.23
CA ILE A 270 -22.49 4.08 5.69
C ILE A 270 -23.30 4.78 6.80
N GLU A 271 -24.61 4.68 6.76
CA GLU A 271 -25.53 5.21 7.78
C GLU A 271 -25.35 4.48 9.11
N ASP A 272 -25.27 3.14 9.10
CA ASP A 272 -24.99 2.35 10.32
C ASP A 272 -23.63 2.68 10.91
N ALA A 273 -22.59 2.81 10.08
CA ALA A 273 -21.26 3.21 10.51
C ALA A 273 -21.27 4.61 11.16
N ALA A 274 -21.95 5.57 10.52
CA ALA A 274 -22.06 6.93 11.03
C ALA A 274 -22.86 7.01 12.35
N ASN A 275 -23.97 6.28 12.46
CA ASN A 275 -24.79 6.23 13.66
C ASN A 275 -24.05 5.54 14.83
N ASN A 276 -23.28 4.50 14.57
CA ASN A 276 -22.47 3.82 15.56
C ASN A 276 -21.33 4.73 16.06
N ALA A 277 -20.66 5.45 15.16
CA ALA A 277 -19.66 6.42 15.54
C ALA A 277 -20.25 7.56 16.40
N LYS A 278 -21.42 8.09 16.01
CA LYS A 278 -22.11 9.10 16.80
C LYS A 278 -22.38 8.62 18.23
N LYS A 279 -22.93 7.40 18.39
CA LYS A 279 -23.17 6.82 19.73
C LYS A 279 -21.89 6.71 20.56
N MET A 280 -20.78 6.32 19.93
CA MET A 280 -19.49 6.20 20.59
C MET A 280 -18.95 7.56 21.06
N PHE A 281 -19.00 8.58 20.21
CA PHE A 281 -18.53 9.93 20.56
C PHE A 281 -19.45 10.60 21.59
N ASP A 282 -20.77 10.43 21.48
CA ASP A 282 -21.73 10.93 22.49
C ASP A 282 -21.49 10.27 23.86
N TRP A 283 -21.26 8.96 23.91
CA TRP A 283 -20.91 8.23 25.12
C TRP A 283 -19.64 8.78 25.78
N ALA A 284 -18.64 9.18 24.98
CA ALA A 284 -17.41 9.79 25.46
C ALA A 284 -17.55 11.29 25.82
N GLY A 285 -18.76 11.87 25.73
CA GLY A 285 -19.00 13.29 25.98
C GLY A 285 -18.56 14.24 24.86
N MET A 286 -18.17 13.69 23.70
CA MET A 286 -17.71 14.46 22.52
C MET A 286 -18.89 14.69 21.57
N THR A 287 -19.85 15.51 21.99
CA THR A 287 -21.17 15.69 21.36
C THR A 287 -21.18 16.65 20.15
N ASP A 288 -20.05 17.29 19.88
CA ASP A 288 -19.89 18.24 18.76
C ASP A 288 -18.49 18.13 18.13
N LEU A 289 -18.32 18.63 16.90
CA LEU A 289 -17.08 18.56 16.15
C LEU A 289 -15.91 19.29 16.85
N GLN A 290 -16.18 20.34 17.60
CA GLN A 290 -15.14 21.07 18.31
C GLN A 290 -14.50 20.18 19.39
N LYS A 291 -15.32 19.52 20.22
CA LYS A 291 -14.83 18.57 21.22
C LYS A 291 -14.12 17.38 20.61
N MET A 292 -14.67 16.81 19.52
CA MET A 292 -14.05 15.71 18.79
C MET A 292 -12.65 16.08 18.25
N ARG A 293 -12.49 17.30 17.71
CA ARG A 293 -11.21 17.80 17.16
C ARG A 293 -10.22 18.24 18.22
N GLN A 294 -10.69 18.69 19.39
CA GLN A 294 -9.85 19.08 20.53
C GLN A 294 -9.33 17.88 21.33
N ALA A 295 -9.97 16.72 21.23
CA ALA A 295 -9.51 15.50 21.89
C ALA A 295 -8.11 15.11 21.41
N SER A 296 -7.28 14.59 22.34
CA SER A 296 -5.92 14.15 21.99
C SER A 296 -5.97 13.00 20.98
N THR A 297 -4.90 12.83 20.24
CA THR A 297 -4.73 11.73 19.27
C THR A 297 -4.92 10.38 19.95
N GLU A 298 -4.31 10.19 21.11
CA GLU A 298 -4.37 8.95 21.91
C GLU A 298 -5.82 8.67 22.36
N THR A 299 -6.54 9.69 22.82
CA THR A 299 -7.94 9.55 23.22
C THR A 299 -8.82 9.11 22.05
N VAL A 300 -8.69 9.78 20.92
CA VAL A 300 -9.45 9.42 19.71
C VAL A 300 -9.11 8.02 19.23
N PHE A 301 -7.82 7.68 19.21
CA PHE A 301 -7.36 6.36 18.77
C PHE A 301 -7.85 5.22 19.66
N ALA A 302 -7.84 5.40 20.98
CA ALA A 302 -8.26 4.39 21.94
C ALA A 302 -9.80 4.23 22.03
N LEU A 303 -10.55 5.26 21.62
CA LEU A 303 -11.99 5.35 21.81
C LEU A 303 -12.78 4.13 21.30
N PRO A 304 -12.54 3.61 20.07
CA PRO A 304 -13.26 2.44 19.58
C PRO A 304 -13.09 1.20 20.47
N THR A 305 -11.87 0.96 20.94
CA THR A 305 -11.55 -0.19 21.80
C THR A 305 -12.20 -0.05 23.17
N ILE A 306 -12.13 1.13 23.79
CA ILE A 306 -12.71 1.39 25.10
C ILE A 306 -14.25 1.30 25.04
N TYR A 307 -14.85 1.89 24.02
CA TYR A 307 -16.31 1.82 23.82
C TYR A 307 -16.80 0.38 23.60
N GLN A 308 -16.07 -0.41 22.84
CA GLN A 308 -16.38 -1.83 22.64
C GLN A 308 -16.31 -2.61 23.96
N GLN A 309 -15.28 -2.41 24.78
CA GLN A 309 -15.16 -3.04 26.11
C GLN A 309 -16.34 -2.65 27.01
N TYR A 310 -16.75 -1.38 26.98
CA TYR A 310 -17.94 -0.91 27.68
C TYR A 310 -19.21 -1.63 27.21
N GLN A 311 -19.42 -1.75 25.90
CA GLN A 311 -20.58 -2.47 25.35
C GLN A 311 -20.60 -3.95 25.74
N GLN A 312 -19.46 -4.63 25.70
CA GLN A 312 -19.33 -6.03 26.11
C GLN A 312 -19.64 -6.22 27.59
N ALA A 313 -19.18 -5.32 28.45
CA ALA A 313 -19.45 -5.39 29.88
C ALA A 313 -20.95 -5.19 30.21
N ASN A 314 -21.65 -4.39 29.41
CA ASN A 314 -23.05 -4.01 29.67
C ASN A 314 -24.08 -4.80 28.83
N SER A 315 -23.64 -5.69 27.94
CA SER A 315 -24.51 -6.54 27.10
C SER A 315 -23.94 -7.95 26.93
N PRO A 316 -23.92 -8.77 28.00
CA PRO A 316 -23.29 -10.10 27.99
C PRO A 316 -23.89 -11.09 26.97
N GLN A 317 -25.14 -10.89 26.54
CA GLN A 317 -25.85 -11.79 25.62
C GLN A 317 -25.34 -11.74 24.16
N GLN A 318 -24.46 -10.80 23.79
CA GLN A 318 -23.86 -10.71 22.47
C GLN A 318 -22.50 -11.43 22.34
N GLN A 319 -22.12 -12.25 23.32
CA GLN A 319 -20.84 -12.98 23.37
C GLN A 319 -20.75 -14.20 22.43
N GLN A 320 -21.65 -14.41 21.49
CA GLN A 320 -21.46 -15.50 20.54
C GLN A 320 -20.34 -15.15 19.55
N GLY A 321 -19.16 -15.70 19.91
CA GLY A 321 -17.94 -15.65 19.14
C GLY A 321 -18.08 -16.34 17.79
N GLY A 322 -17.66 -15.65 16.77
CA GLY A 322 -17.46 -16.14 15.42
C GLY A 322 -16.63 -15.08 14.69
N PHE A 323 -16.19 -15.40 13.48
CA PHE A 323 -15.45 -14.47 12.59
C PHE A 323 -16.14 -13.08 12.45
N GLY A 324 -17.48 -13.03 12.63
CA GLY A 324 -18.25 -11.79 12.76
C GLY A 324 -17.90 -10.93 13.99
N GLY A 325 -17.34 -11.51 15.05
CA GLY A 325 -16.82 -10.80 16.21
C GLY A 325 -15.51 -10.09 15.90
N MET A 326 -14.63 -10.72 15.12
CA MET A 326 -13.35 -10.13 14.68
C MET A 326 -13.57 -8.96 13.72
N MET A 327 -14.58 -9.02 12.85
CA MET A 327 -15.01 -7.90 12.00
C MET A 327 -15.59 -6.74 12.81
N ARG A 328 -16.24 -7.01 13.95
CA ARG A 328 -16.69 -5.96 14.88
C ARG A 328 -15.55 -5.33 15.70
N MET A 329 -14.43 -6.02 15.86
CA MET A 329 -13.28 -5.63 16.69
C MET A 329 -12.33 -4.61 16.06
N GLY A 330 -12.75 -3.74 15.16
CA GLY A 330 -11.92 -2.65 14.64
C GLY A 330 -11.65 -2.69 13.13
N MET A 331 -12.29 -3.59 12.37
CA MET A 331 -12.29 -3.56 10.90
C MET A 331 -13.34 -2.58 10.32
N GLY A 332 -13.96 -1.73 11.16
CA GLY A 332 -15.00 -0.79 10.74
C GLY A 332 -14.49 0.48 10.06
N TYR A 333 -13.18 0.69 10.05
CA TYR A 333 -12.57 1.87 9.43
C TYR A 333 -11.88 1.46 8.12
N MET A 334 -12.63 1.45 7.03
CA MET A 334 -12.20 1.08 5.68
C MET A 334 -12.97 1.88 4.63
N PRO A 335 -12.56 1.88 3.36
CA PRO A 335 -13.32 2.53 2.29
C PRO A 335 -14.77 2.05 2.23
N MET A 336 -15.69 2.97 2.06
CA MET A 336 -17.12 2.71 1.94
C MET A 336 -17.69 3.41 0.68
N ILE A 337 -18.73 2.82 0.10
CA ILE A 337 -19.46 3.45 -1.00
C ILE A 337 -20.25 4.62 -0.41
N ASP A 338 -19.84 5.85 -0.74
CA ASP A 338 -20.41 7.09 -0.23
C ASP A 338 -21.11 7.93 -1.31
N GLY A 339 -21.03 7.47 -2.57
CA GLY A 339 -21.61 8.16 -3.72
C GLY A 339 -20.79 9.34 -4.25
N TYR A 340 -19.64 9.65 -3.65
CA TYR A 340 -18.75 10.75 -4.04
C TYR A 340 -17.33 10.28 -4.31
N VAL A 341 -16.63 9.73 -3.30
CA VAL A 341 -15.28 9.18 -3.44
C VAL A 341 -15.33 7.79 -4.06
N SER A 342 -16.20 6.94 -3.55
CA SER A 342 -16.54 5.62 -4.05
C SER A 342 -18.02 5.60 -4.43
N VAL A 343 -18.31 5.37 -5.71
CA VAL A 343 -19.67 5.51 -6.24
C VAL A 343 -20.36 4.16 -6.41
N LYS A 344 -19.61 3.07 -6.49
CA LYS A 344 -20.14 1.70 -6.58
C LYS A 344 -19.04 0.69 -6.18
N SER A 345 -19.40 -0.58 -6.07
CA SER A 345 -18.40 -1.60 -5.84
C SER A 345 -17.49 -1.77 -7.06
N PHE A 346 -16.24 -2.22 -6.81
CA PHE A 346 -15.32 -2.60 -7.88
C PHE A 346 -15.92 -3.65 -8.81
N ASP A 347 -16.67 -4.60 -8.25
CA ASP A 347 -17.31 -5.68 -8.98
C ASP A 347 -18.39 -5.13 -9.93
N ASP A 348 -19.27 -4.25 -9.43
CA ASP A 348 -20.30 -3.62 -10.25
C ASP A 348 -19.67 -2.75 -11.33
N ALA A 349 -18.69 -1.91 -10.98
CA ALA A 349 -17.98 -1.07 -11.93
C ALA A 349 -17.32 -1.88 -13.06
N THR A 350 -16.76 -3.05 -12.72
CA THR A 350 -16.13 -3.95 -13.71
C THR A 350 -17.19 -4.55 -14.64
N ARG A 351 -18.27 -5.12 -14.09
CA ARG A 351 -19.34 -5.76 -14.87
C ARG A 351 -20.08 -4.77 -15.77
N GLU A 352 -20.32 -3.57 -15.29
CA GLU A 352 -20.93 -2.49 -16.06
C GLU A 352 -19.97 -1.86 -17.09
N GLY A 353 -18.65 -2.09 -16.98
CA GLY A 353 -17.64 -1.49 -17.85
C GLY A 353 -17.37 -0.02 -17.54
N THR A 354 -17.65 0.43 -16.30
CA THR A 354 -17.41 1.80 -15.83
C THR A 354 -16.11 1.94 -15.03
N LEU A 355 -15.37 0.84 -14.85
CA LEU A 355 -14.03 0.85 -14.24
C LEU A 355 -13.05 1.65 -15.11
N ALA A 356 -11.97 2.18 -14.52
CA ALA A 356 -10.94 2.88 -15.29
C ALA A 356 -10.46 2.02 -16.47
N ASP A 357 -10.50 2.57 -17.68
CA ASP A 357 -10.09 1.85 -18.89
C ASP A 357 -8.57 1.96 -19.09
N VAL A 358 -7.86 1.16 -18.31
CA VAL A 358 -6.39 1.08 -18.30
C VAL A 358 -5.96 -0.39 -18.33
N PRO A 359 -4.72 -0.71 -18.71
CA PRO A 359 -4.15 -2.04 -18.51
C PRO A 359 -4.04 -2.40 -17.03
N TYR A 360 -4.34 -3.65 -16.69
CA TYR A 360 -4.26 -4.20 -15.34
C TYR A 360 -3.22 -5.31 -15.24
N MET A 361 -2.54 -5.39 -14.10
CA MET A 361 -1.88 -6.59 -13.63
C MET A 361 -2.49 -6.94 -12.27
N ILE A 362 -2.82 -8.21 -12.05
CA ILE A 362 -3.51 -8.64 -10.85
C ILE A 362 -3.00 -10.01 -10.42
N GLY A 363 -2.79 -10.21 -9.12
CA GLY A 363 -2.31 -11.50 -8.63
C GLY A 363 -2.37 -11.64 -7.13
N PHE A 364 -1.81 -12.75 -6.65
CA PHE A 364 -1.87 -13.16 -5.27
C PHE A 364 -0.69 -14.09 -4.93
N THR A 365 -0.57 -14.47 -3.65
CA THR A 365 0.41 -15.45 -3.17
C THR A 365 -0.25 -16.80 -2.93
N LEU A 366 0.44 -17.92 -3.17
CA LEU A 366 -0.12 -19.28 -3.11
C LEU A 366 -0.80 -19.60 -1.76
N ASN A 367 -0.20 -19.15 -0.65
CA ASN A 367 -0.74 -19.33 0.70
C ASN A 367 -1.42 -18.05 1.23
N ASP A 368 -2.13 -17.33 0.37
CA ASP A 368 -2.88 -16.12 0.71
C ASP A 368 -4.10 -16.41 1.61
N MET A 369 -4.90 -15.41 1.91
CA MET A 369 -6.14 -15.50 2.72
C MET A 369 -7.27 -16.29 2.01
N GLY A 370 -6.92 -17.19 1.10
CA GLY A 370 -7.81 -18.04 0.32
C GLY A 370 -7.36 -18.14 -1.12
N ASN A 371 -7.90 -19.09 -1.87
CA ASN A 371 -7.62 -19.22 -3.30
C ASN A 371 -8.29 -18.10 -4.10
N MET A 372 -7.51 -17.14 -4.56
CA MET A 372 -7.99 -15.98 -5.33
C MET A 372 -8.00 -16.23 -6.85
N ALA A 373 -7.41 -17.32 -7.33
CA ALA A 373 -7.27 -17.57 -8.77
C ALA A 373 -8.60 -17.54 -9.54
N PRO A 374 -9.70 -18.18 -9.07
CA PRO A 374 -10.97 -18.13 -9.81
C PRO A 374 -11.53 -16.71 -9.92
N ASN A 375 -11.43 -15.92 -8.86
CA ASN A 375 -11.91 -14.53 -8.83
C ASN A 375 -11.08 -13.62 -9.74
N ILE A 376 -9.76 -13.85 -9.82
CA ILE A 376 -8.86 -13.14 -10.71
C ILE A 376 -9.13 -13.51 -12.17
N ALA A 377 -9.31 -14.80 -12.48
CA ALA A 377 -9.67 -15.26 -13.81
C ALA A 377 -10.98 -14.65 -14.30
N GLU A 378 -12.01 -14.59 -13.43
CA GLU A 378 -13.29 -13.93 -13.75
C GLU A 378 -13.12 -12.44 -14.02
N PHE A 379 -12.30 -11.73 -13.23
CA PHE A 379 -11.96 -10.33 -13.51
C PHE A 379 -11.32 -10.17 -14.90
N CYS A 380 -10.32 -10.99 -15.21
CA CYS A 380 -9.62 -10.95 -16.49
C CYS A 380 -10.56 -11.23 -17.67
N LYS A 381 -11.45 -12.23 -17.53
CA LYS A 381 -12.50 -12.56 -18.51
C LYS A 381 -13.37 -11.33 -18.79
N VAL A 382 -13.98 -10.76 -17.75
CA VAL A 382 -14.88 -9.61 -17.92
C VAL A 382 -14.16 -8.40 -18.49
N ARG A 383 -12.89 -8.17 -18.12
CA ARG A 383 -12.07 -7.10 -18.72
C ARG A 383 -11.81 -7.35 -20.20
N ALA A 384 -11.50 -8.58 -20.59
CA ALA A 384 -11.28 -8.94 -22.00
C ALA A 384 -12.57 -8.77 -22.84
N GLU A 385 -13.73 -9.17 -22.31
CA GLU A 385 -15.05 -8.95 -22.93
C GLU A 385 -15.35 -7.47 -23.17
N LYS A 386 -14.83 -6.58 -22.33
CA LYS A 386 -14.93 -5.12 -22.47
C LYS A 386 -13.79 -4.49 -23.29
N GLY A 387 -12.94 -5.31 -23.96
CA GLY A 387 -11.83 -4.85 -24.79
C GLY A 387 -10.57 -4.44 -24.02
N GLY A 388 -10.55 -4.57 -22.69
CA GLY A 388 -9.39 -4.26 -21.85
C GLY A 388 -8.41 -5.43 -21.72
N LYS A 389 -7.20 -5.15 -21.21
CA LYS A 389 -6.16 -6.16 -20.97
C LYS A 389 -5.88 -6.29 -19.48
N ALA A 390 -5.73 -7.54 -19.03
CA ALA A 390 -5.29 -7.86 -17.68
C ALA A 390 -4.30 -9.02 -17.71
N TRP A 391 -3.18 -8.90 -16.99
CA TRP A 391 -2.19 -9.96 -16.78
C TRP A 391 -2.36 -10.53 -15.39
N ALA A 392 -2.46 -11.85 -15.28
CA ALA A 392 -2.63 -12.54 -14.02
C ALA A 392 -1.31 -13.16 -13.54
N TYR A 393 -1.01 -13.08 -12.24
CA TYR A 393 0.15 -13.74 -11.64
C TYR A 393 -0.20 -14.45 -10.34
N GLU A 394 0.66 -15.42 -10.00
CA GLU A 394 0.72 -16.08 -8.71
C GLU A 394 2.17 -16.10 -8.21
N PHE A 395 2.38 -15.77 -6.95
CA PHE A 395 3.66 -15.96 -6.28
C PHE A 395 3.60 -17.25 -5.47
N ALA A 396 4.38 -18.25 -5.87
CA ALA A 396 4.35 -19.60 -5.31
C ALA A 396 5.67 -20.02 -4.63
N ARG A 397 6.63 -19.09 -4.41
CA ARG A 397 7.87 -19.38 -3.68
C ARG A 397 7.61 -19.38 -2.17
N PRO A 398 7.67 -20.53 -1.47
CA PRO A 398 7.74 -20.56 -0.02
C PRO A 398 8.99 -19.84 0.47
N LEU A 399 8.86 -18.86 1.38
CA LEU A 399 10.03 -18.14 1.86
C LEU A 399 10.95 -19.06 2.69
N PRO A 400 12.28 -18.96 2.52
CA PRO A 400 13.24 -19.79 3.26
C PRO A 400 13.19 -19.47 4.76
N ASP A 401 13.28 -20.52 5.59
CA ASP A 401 13.24 -20.44 7.07
C ASP A 401 14.22 -21.49 7.61
N ASP A 402 15.27 -21.05 8.29
CA ASP A 402 16.28 -21.92 8.89
C ASP A 402 16.03 -22.23 10.38
N GLY A 403 14.88 -21.77 10.91
CA GLY A 403 14.50 -21.94 12.30
C GLY A 403 15.23 -21.04 13.28
N SER A 404 16.05 -20.09 12.83
CA SER A 404 16.77 -19.14 13.69
C SER A 404 15.85 -18.12 14.37
N HIS A 405 14.60 -17.97 13.85
CA HIS A 405 13.58 -17.04 14.31
C HIS A 405 12.34 -17.79 14.84
N PRO A 406 12.38 -18.34 16.07
CA PRO A 406 11.28 -19.13 16.65
C PRO A 406 9.99 -18.31 16.87
N GLU A 407 10.10 -16.97 16.89
CA GLU A 407 8.95 -16.07 16.96
C GLU A 407 8.12 -16.02 15.65
N VAL A 408 8.64 -16.53 14.54
CA VAL A 408 7.93 -16.62 13.26
C VAL A 408 6.80 -17.65 13.38
N THR A 409 5.59 -17.16 13.31
CA THR A 409 4.38 -17.98 13.41
C THR A 409 4.10 -18.73 12.10
N GLN A 410 3.23 -19.75 12.16
CA GLN A 410 2.76 -20.48 10.98
C GLN A 410 2.18 -19.53 9.89
N ARG A 411 1.69 -18.36 10.28
CA ARG A 411 1.14 -17.32 9.37
C ARG A 411 2.19 -16.74 8.41
N LEU A 412 3.47 -16.77 8.80
CA LEU A 412 4.60 -16.24 8.03
C LEU A 412 5.43 -17.36 7.38
N ARG A 413 4.81 -18.53 7.13
CA ARG A 413 5.43 -19.66 6.44
C ARG A 413 4.80 -19.88 5.07
N GLY A 414 5.58 -20.49 4.18
CA GLY A 414 5.16 -20.70 2.78
C GLY A 414 5.23 -19.41 1.95
N ALA A 415 4.45 -19.36 0.89
CA ALA A 415 4.22 -18.16 0.08
C ALA A 415 3.03 -17.39 0.69
N PHE A 416 3.19 -16.88 1.91
CA PHE A 416 2.14 -16.25 2.69
C PHE A 416 1.73 -14.88 2.13
N HIS A 417 0.58 -14.37 2.56
CA HIS A 417 0.09 -13.04 2.21
C HIS A 417 1.16 -11.96 2.44
N SER A 418 1.54 -11.19 1.44
CA SER A 418 2.60 -10.15 1.41
C SER A 418 4.03 -10.67 1.18
N SER A 419 4.26 -11.99 1.08
CA SER A 419 5.62 -12.54 0.90
C SER A 419 6.28 -12.17 -0.43
N ASP A 420 5.50 -11.78 -1.43
CA ASP A 420 5.95 -11.34 -2.75
C ASP A 420 6.57 -9.92 -2.74
N LEU A 421 6.35 -9.13 -1.68
CA LEU A 421 6.82 -7.75 -1.60
C LEU A 421 8.34 -7.63 -1.65
N TRP A 422 9.07 -8.47 -0.90
CA TRP A 422 10.53 -8.53 -0.95
C TRP A 422 11.07 -8.72 -2.38
N PHE A 423 10.38 -9.51 -3.18
CA PHE A 423 10.76 -9.83 -4.55
C PHE A 423 10.41 -8.71 -5.53
N VAL A 424 9.24 -8.12 -5.39
CA VAL A 424 8.78 -7.02 -6.27
C VAL A 424 9.64 -5.78 -6.11
N PHE A 425 10.08 -5.47 -4.89
CA PHE A 425 10.97 -4.34 -4.61
C PHE A 425 12.45 -4.70 -4.70
N LYS A 426 12.79 -6.00 -4.81
CA LYS A 426 14.16 -6.52 -4.76
C LYS A 426 14.91 -6.04 -3.52
N SER A 427 14.21 -6.04 -2.40
CA SER A 427 14.65 -5.55 -1.10
C SER A 427 15.06 -6.66 -0.13
N LEU A 428 15.32 -7.88 -0.63
CA LEU A 428 15.70 -9.09 0.12
C LEU A 428 16.79 -8.84 1.16
N LYS A 429 17.75 -7.95 0.87
CA LYS A 429 18.87 -7.60 1.78
C LYS A 429 18.41 -7.00 3.12
N HIS A 430 17.19 -6.47 3.20
CA HIS A 430 16.65 -5.87 4.42
C HIS A 430 15.94 -6.88 5.31
N CYS A 431 15.82 -8.14 4.86
CA CYS A 431 15.18 -9.21 5.60
C CYS A 431 16.20 -10.23 6.09
N TRP A 432 16.00 -10.75 7.30
CA TRP A 432 16.86 -11.73 7.97
C TRP A 432 16.87 -13.13 7.33
N ARG A 433 15.94 -13.43 6.42
CA ARG A 433 15.79 -14.77 5.84
C ARG A 433 17.05 -15.22 5.08
N PRO A 434 17.39 -16.53 5.10
CA PRO A 434 18.56 -17.08 4.44
C PRO A 434 18.35 -17.23 2.93
N TRP A 435 18.28 -16.10 2.21
CA TRP A 435 18.03 -16.05 0.79
C TRP A 435 19.07 -16.81 -0.04
N THR A 436 18.59 -17.64 -0.97
CA THR A 436 19.41 -18.36 -1.94
C THR A 436 19.69 -17.52 -3.17
N LYS A 437 20.62 -17.99 -4.04
CA LYS A 437 20.82 -17.35 -5.34
C LYS A 437 19.54 -17.35 -6.20
N GLY A 438 18.75 -18.43 -6.13
CA GLY A 438 17.48 -18.51 -6.83
C GLY A 438 16.47 -17.44 -6.40
N ASP A 439 16.44 -17.10 -5.12
CA ASP A 439 15.59 -16.02 -4.61
C ASP A 439 16.00 -14.66 -5.21
N TRP A 440 17.30 -14.38 -5.33
CA TRP A 440 17.79 -13.16 -5.97
C TRP A 440 17.48 -13.13 -7.46
N ASP A 441 17.63 -14.25 -8.17
CA ASP A 441 17.29 -14.36 -9.60
C ASP A 441 15.77 -14.19 -9.82
N LEU A 442 14.94 -14.79 -8.97
CA LEU A 442 13.48 -14.63 -8.98
C LEU A 442 13.06 -13.18 -8.69
N SER A 443 13.70 -12.55 -7.73
CA SER A 443 13.45 -11.15 -7.39
C SER A 443 13.79 -10.22 -8.56
N GLU A 444 14.93 -10.42 -9.23
CA GLU A 444 15.29 -9.67 -10.45
C GLU A 444 14.27 -9.86 -11.56
N LYS A 445 13.74 -11.09 -11.74
CA LYS A 445 12.70 -11.39 -12.72
C LYS A 445 11.39 -10.66 -12.41
N MET A 446 10.96 -10.68 -11.14
CA MET A 446 9.74 -10.01 -10.71
C MET A 446 9.86 -8.48 -10.83
N LEU A 447 10.93 -7.87 -10.30
CA LEU A 447 11.19 -6.44 -10.47
C LEU A 447 11.18 -6.04 -11.96
N THR A 448 11.82 -6.85 -12.82
CA THR A 448 11.85 -6.60 -14.26
C THR A 448 10.44 -6.65 -14.85
N ALA A 449 9.60 -7.62 -14.48
CA ALA A 449 8.24 -7.73 -14.97
C ALA A 449 7.36 -6.53 -14.53
N TRP A 450 7.43 -6.13 -13.27
CA TRP A 450 6.70 -4.96 -12.76
C TRP A 450 7.17 -3.67 -13.46
N THR A 451 8.46 -3.43 -13.53
CA THR A 451 9.00 -2.24 -14.19
C THR A 451 8.74 -2.23 -15.70
N ASN A 452 8.71 -3.38 -16.36
CA ASN A 452 8.27 -3.49 -17.76
C ASN A 452 6.79 -3.12 -17.91
N PHE A 453 5.91 -3.63 -17.04
CA PHE A 453 4.51 -3.26 -17.06
C PHE A 453 4.32 -1.75 -16.89
N VAL A 454 5.04 -1.13 -15.96
CA VAL A 454 5.03 0.32 -15.75
C VAL A 454 5.48 1.08 -17.00
N LYS A 455 6.52 0.61 -17.69
CA LYS A 455 7.08 1.24 -18.89
C LYS A 455 6.23 1.02 -20.14
N TYR A 456 5.82 -0.22 -20.37
CA TYR A 456 5.34 -0.67 -21.68
C TYR A 456 3.89 -1.13 -21.67
N SER A 457 3.20 -1.15 -20.52
CA SER A 457 1.89 -1.77 -20.33
C SER A 457 1.87 -3.27 -20.67
N ASP A 458 3.04 -3.91 -20.59
CA ASP A 458 3.25 -5.33 -20.85
C ASP A 458 4.40 -5.82 -19.94
N PRO A 459 4.18 -6.81 -19.05
CA PRO A 459 5.22 -7.31 -18.15
C PRO A 459 6.38 -8.00 -18.86
N ASN A 460 6.19 -8.42 -20.12
CA ASN A 460 7.28 -8.99 -20.93
C ASN A 460 8.24 -7.92 -21.47
N GLY A 461 7.84 -6.66 -21.47
CA GLY A 461 8.62 -5.57 -22.05
C GLY A 461 8.51 -5.48 -23.58
N PRO A 462 9.37 -4.66 -24.23
CA PRO A 462 9.21 -4.30 -25.65
C PRO A 462 9.48 -5.44 -26.63
N LYS A 463 10.13 -6.50 -26.18
CA LYS A 463 10.42 -7.67 -27.03
C LYS A 463 9.29 -8.71 -27.01
N GLY A 464 8.27 -8.50 -26.19
CA GLY A 464 7.23 -9.48 -25.92
C GLY A 464 7.76 -10.70 -25.16
N GLY A 465 6.90 -11.68 -24.91
CA GLY A 465 7.24 -12.89 -24.17
C GLY A 465 6.05 -13.84 -24.03
N ALA A 466 6.22 -14.90 -23.24
CA ALA A 466 5.23 -15.94 -23.07
C ALA A 466 4.04 -15.50 -22.19
N TRP A 467 4.21 -14.52 -21.32
CA TRP A 467 3.15 -14.08 -20.40
C TRP A 467 2.08 -13.26 -21.16
N ALA A 468 1.10 -13.95 -21.70
CA ALA A 468 -0.02 -13.33 -22.40
C ALA A 468 -1.07 -12.77 -21.42
N PRO A 469 -1.89 -11.81 -21.84
CA PRO A 469 -3.06 -11.39 -21.07
C PRO A 469 -3.97 -12.57 -20.75
N CYS A 470 -4.48 -12.60 -19.51
CA CYS A 470 -5.42 -13.62 -19.07
C CYS A 470 -6.82 -13.32 -19.63
N THR A 471 -7.45 -14.33 -20.23
CA THR A 471 -8.78 -14.24 -20.86
C THR A 471 -9.55 -15.54 -20.60
N GLU A 472 -10.83 -15.60 -20.99
CA GLU A 472 -11.61 -16.85 -20.91
C GLU A 472 -10.97 -17.99 -21.72
N GLN A 473 -10.41 -17.68 -22.90
CA GLN A 473 -9.77 -18.66 -23.77
C GLN A 473 -8.36 -19.02 -23.33
N ASN A 474 -7.73 -18.17 -22.54
CA ASN A 474 -6.39 -18.35 -22.01
C ASN A 474 -6.32 -17.93 -20.52
N PRO A 475 -6.93 -18.70 -19.59
CA PRO A 475 -6.98 -18.37 -18.17
C PRO A 475 -5.67 -18.71 -17.44
N LYS A 476 -4.52 -18.36 -18.04
CA LYS A 476 -3.18 -18.70 -17.53
C LYS A 476 -2.58 -17.56 -16.74
N PHE A 477 -1.77 -17.91 -15.75
CA PHE A 477 -1.06 -17.02 -14.84
C PHE A 477 0.45 -17.16 -15.06
N MET A 478 1.19 -16.11 -14.76
CA MET A 478 2.63 -16.24 -14.54
C MET A 478 2.81 -16.71 -13.09
N VAL A 479 3.27 -17.95 -12.92
CA VAL A 479 3.56 -18.54 -11.62
C VAL A 479 5.03 -18.31 -11.32
N PHE A 480 5.32 -17.45 -10.36
CA PHE A 480 6.66 -17.11 -9.90
C PHE A 480 7.11 -18.08 -8.82
N LYS A 481 8.12 -18.91 -9.11
CA LYS A 481 8.60 -19.96 -8.22
C LYS A 481 10.04 -20.36 -8.47
N LEU A 482 10.60 -21.15 -7.56
CA LEU A 482 11.83 -21.91 -7.75
C LEU A 482 11.51 -23.39 -7.97
N ASP A 483 12.46 -24.14 -8.54
CA ASP A 483 12.41 -25.60 -8.60
C ASP A 483 12.94 -26.24 -7.29
N ASP A 484 12.95 -27.59 -7.24
CA ASP A 484 13.46 -28.35 -6.09
C ASP A 484 14.95 -28.15 -5.79
N LYS A 485 15.69 -27.47 -6.65
CA LYS A 485 17.12 -27.14 -6.50
C LYS A 485 17.33 -25.66 -6.19
N ASP A 486 16.28 -24.96 -5.81
CA ASP A 486 16.29 -23.50 -5.57
C ASP A 486 16.79 -22.69 -6.79
N VAL A 487 16.47 -23.13 -8.00
CA VAL A 487 16.72 -22.38 -9.25
C VAL A 487 15.43 -21.73 -9.73
N GLU A 488 15.53 -20.52 -10.26
CA GLU A 488 14.37 -19.80 -10.82
C GLU A 488 13.71 -20.63 -11.93
N ALA A 489 12.42 -20.95 -11.76
CA ALA A 489 11.64 -21.85 -12.58
C ALA A 489 10.22 -21.35 -12.87
N SER A 490 10.01 -20.02 -12.87
CA SER A 490 8.69 -19.43 -13.14
C SER A 490 8.13 -19.86 -14.49
N VAL A 491 6.85 -20.20 -14.51
CA VAL A 491 6.15 -20.75 -15.67
C VAL A 491 4.85 -20.00 -15.97
N PHE A 492 4.54 -19.79 -17.23
CA PHE A 492 3.24 -19.33 -17.68
C PHE A 492 2.32 -20.54 -17.87
N GLY A 493 1.35 -20.72 -16.98
CA GLY A 493 0.52 -21.92 -16.90
C GLY A 493 -0.71 -21.77 -16.03
N ASP A 494 -1.25 -22.89 -15.59
CA ASP A 494 -2.33 -22.91 -14.61
C ASP A 494 -1.79 -22.48 -13.23
N PRO A 495 -2.57 -21.73 -12.44
CA PRO A 495 -2.18 -21.39 -11.07
C PRO A 495 -2.10 -22.66 -10.22
N GLU A 496 -1.17 -22.64 -9.26
CA GLU A 496 -1.05 -23.72 -8.28
C GLU A 496 -2.22 -23.67 -7.28
N VAL A 497 -2.58 -24.80 -6.71
CA VAL A 497 -3.63 -24.89 -5.70
C VAL A 497 -2.97 -25.30 -4.40
N ALA A 498 -2.84 -24.35 -3.47
CA ALA A 498 -2.40 -24.69 -2.13
C ALA A 498 -3.34 -25.73 -1.49
N PRO A 499 -2.82 -26.75 -0.78
CA PRO A 499 -3.63 -27.53 0.13
C PRO A 499 -4.38 -26.56 1.03
N GLN A 500 -5.73 -26.64 1.04
CA GLN A 500 -6.53 -25.78 1.93
C GLN A 500 -6.01 -25.96 3.35
N PRO A 501 -5.51 -24.90 4.02
CA PRO A 501 -5.21 -25.03 5.43
C PRO A 501 -6.52 -25.44 6.11
N ASN A 502 -6.48 -26.55 6.85
CA ASN A 502 -7.56 -26.87 7.76
C ASN A 502 -7.63 -25.73 8.78
N PHE A 503 -8.45 -24.74 8.51
CA PHE A 503 -8.87 -23.75 9.51
C PHE A 503 -9.78 -24.44 10.54
N GLY A 504 -9.26 -25.50 11.19
CA GLY A 504 -9.76 -25.97 12.46
C GLY A 504 -9.74 -24.76 13.39
N GLY A 505 -10.92 -24.37 13.85
CA GLY A 505 -11.27 -23.13 14.49
C GLY A 505 -10.10 -22.42 15.15
N PHE A 506 -9.94 -21.15 14.85
CA PHE A 506 -8.97 -20.29 15.51
C PHE A 506 -9.06 -20.55 17.02
N PRO A 507 -7.98 -21.02 17.69
CA PRO A 507 -7.96 -20.98 19.14
C PRO A 507 -8.12 -19.49 19.47
N GLY A 508 -9.11 -19.16 20.30
CA GLY A 508 -9.30 -17.80 20.79
C GLY A 508 -8.05 -17.34 21.53
N GLY A 509 -7.03 -16.94 20.79
CA GLY A 509 -5.84 -16.29 21.30
C GLY A 509 -6.21 -14.86 21.63
N GLY A 510 -6.52 -14.60 22.89
CA GLY A 510 -6.53 -13.26 23.42
C GLY A 510 -5.16 -12.64 23.15
N PHE A 511 -5.12 -11.45 22.57
CA PHE A 511 -3.90 -10.67 22.44
C PHE A 511 -3.27 -10.53 23.83
N PRO A 512 -1.96 -10.81 24.00
CA PRO A 512 -1.27 -10.50 25.25
C PRO A 512 -1.41 -9.00 25.45
N GLY A 513 -2.07 -8.59 26.53
CA GLY A 513 -2.21 -7.19 26.89
C GLY A 513 -0.83 -6.56 26.98
N GLY A 514 -0.49 -5.67 26.05
CA GLY A 514 0.62 -4.74 26.19
C GLY A 514 0.45 -3.95 27.47
N ALA A 515 1.54 -3.66 28.16
CA ALA A 515 1.59 -2.98 29.44
C ALA A 515 0.65 -1.76 29.45
N ARG A 516 -0.27 -1.74 30.39
CA ARG A 516 -1.26 -0.66 30.59
C ARG A 516 -0.54 0.67 30.83
N PRO A 517 -0.73 1.70 30.01
CA PRO A 517 -0.64 3.06 30.54
C PRO A 517 -1.81 3.23 31.52
N GLY A 518 -1.53 3.80 32.70
CA GLY A 518 -2.52 4.00 33.74
C GLY A 518 -3.79 4.64 33.19
N ALA A 519 -4.93 4.02 33.44
CA ALA A 519 -6.22 4.52 33.03
C ALA A 519 -6.46 5.93 33.62
N PRO A 520 -6.84 6.93 32.80
CA PRO A 520 -7.45 8.11 33.33
C PRO A 520 -8.77 7.70 33.99
N GLY A 521 -8.99 8.16 35.23
CA GLY A 521 -10.19 7.85 36.00
C GLY A 521 -11.46 8.18 35.20
N ALA A 522 -12.45 7.31 35.29
CA ALA A 522 -13.78 7.54 34.74
C ALA A 522 -14.32 8.88 35.28
N PRO A 523 -14.98 9.70 34.45
CA PRO A 523 -15.64 10.89 34.96
C PRO A 523 -16.74 10.45 35.93
N THR A 524 -16.59 10.84 37.21
CA THR A 524 -17.68 10.79 38.18
C THR A 524 -18.78 11.73 37.70
N ARG A 525 -20.01 11.27 37.81
CA ARG A 525 -21.25 12.02 37.49
C ARG A 525 -21.33 13.30 38.21
#